data_684ea02e4b068b818e2ebff178c82a46
#
_entry.id   684ea02e4b068b818e2ebff178c82a46
#
_cell.length_a   1.000
_cell.length_b   1.000
_cell.length_c   1.000
_cell.angle_alpha   90.00
_cell.angle_beta   90.00
_cell.angle_gamma   90.00
#
_symmetry.space_group_name_H-M   'P 1'
#
loop_
_entity.id
_entity.type
_entity.pdbx_description
1 polymer ?
#
loop_
_entity_poly.entity_id
_entity_poly.type
_entity_poly.pdbx_seq_one_letter_code
_entity_poly.pdbx_strand_id
1 'polypeptide(L)'
;ADRVIAVSPNYAAEIVTPDAGMGLHERLAALGDRLVGIRNGIDVSVWNPGTDPHIAEPFSTETPEARRACRAALSSEAGWPDDNVPVLAMVSRPSFDPNPFVEGIGSEE
;
A
#
# COMPACT_ATOMS: atom_id res chain seq x y z
N ALA A 1 19.08 23.19 -4.80
CA ALA A 1 17.85 22.85 -5.52
C ALA A 1 16.77 23.89 -5.21
N ASP A 2 16.00 24.27 -6.21
CA ASP A 2 14.90 25.23 -6.05
C ASP A 2 13.73 24.63 -5.29
N ARG A 3 13.51 23.32 -5.48
CA ARG A 3 12.52 22.53 -4.75
C ARG A 3 13.03 21.15 -4.43
N VAL A 4 12.50 20.57 -3.35
CA VAL A 4 12.69 19.17 -2.94
C VAL A 4 11.33 18.51 -2.91
N ILE A 5 11.22 17.33 -3.52
CA ILE A 5 9.96 16.60 -3.62
C ILE A 5 10.04 15.36 -2.74
N ALA A 6 9.05 15.18 -1.88
CA ALA A 6 8.79 13.96 -1.14
C ALA A 6 7.62 13.19 -1.77
N VAL A 7 7.57 11.87 -1.59
CA VAL A 7 6.59 10.99 -2.25
C VAL A 7 5.14 11.11 -1.75
N SER A 8 4.89 11.93 -0.73
CA SER A 8 3.54 12.28 -0.31
C SER A 8 3.54 13.54 0.56
N PRO A 9 2.41 14.24 0.69
CA PRO A 9 2.27 15.36 1.65
C PRO A 9 2.52 14.91 3.09
N ASN A 10 2.04 13.74 3.49
CA ASN A 10 2.24 13.22 4.84
C ASN A 10 3.74 12.94 5.08
N TYR A 11 4.40 12.26 4.14
CA TYR A 11 5.83 12.00 4.25
C TYR A 11 6.65 13.28 4.29
N ALA A 12 6.28 14.31 3.53
CA ALA A 12 6.92 15.63 3.61
C ALA A 12 6.80 16.24 5.01
N ALA A 13 5.67 16.04 5.69
CA ALA A 13 5.47 16.49 7.07
C ALA A 13 6.23 15.63 8.10
N GLU A 14 6.38 14.35 7.85
CA GLU A 14 7.09 13.41 8.75
C GLU A 14 8.60 13.64 8.73
N ILE A 15 9.22 13.77 7.56
CA ILE A 15 10.68 13.86 7.43
C ILE A 15 11.30 15.16 7.99
N VAL A 16 10.48 16.13 8.37
CA VAL A 16 10.94 17.34 9.08
C VAL A 16 10.95 17.15 10.60
N THR A 17 10.59 15.94 11.09
CA THR A 17 10.65 15.58 12.50
C THR A 17 11.92 14.77 12.80
N PRO A 18 12.43 14.80 14.05
CA PRO A 18 13.60 14.01 14.45
C PRO A 18 13.44 12.51 14.18
N ASP A 19 12.23 11.96 14.38
CA ASP A 19 11.95 10.53 14.31
C ASP A 19 12.06 9.98 12.88
N ALA A 20 11.56 10.73 11.89
CA ALA A 20 11.53 10.28 10.50
C ALA A 20 12.58 10.95 9.59
N GLY A 21 13.23 12.00 10.06
CA GLY A 21 14.15 12.80 9.25
C GLY A 21 15.58 12.24 9.12
N MET A 22 15.88 11.11 9.78
CA MET A 22 17.20 10.43 9.69
C MET A 22 18.40 11.38 9.85
N GLY A 23 18.30 12.34 10.78
CA GLY A 23 19.32 13.37 11.02
C GLY A 23 19.33 14.54 10.03
N LEU A 24 18.41 14.58 9.06
CA LEU A 24 18.27 15.67 8.10
C LEU A 24 17.07 16.59 8.38
N HIS A 25 16.29 16.31 9.42
CA HIS A 25 15.01 16.98 9.71
C HIS A 25 15.14 18.52 9.78
N GLU A 26 16.18 19.04 10.42
CA GLU A 26 16.39 20.50 10.51
C GLU A 26 16.65 21.13 9.13
N ARG A 27 17.43 20.46 8.30
CA ARG A 27 17.73 20.92 6.94
C ARG A 27 16.50 20.86 6.04
N LEU A 28 15.68 19.81 6.21
CA LEU A 28 14.43 19.65 5.48
C LEU A 28 13.39 20.67 5.95
N ALA A 29 13.28 20.91 7.26
CA ALA A 29 12.41 21.93 7.82
C ALA A 29 12.78 23.34 7.34
N ALA A 30 14.07 23.65 7.21
CA ALA A 30 14.55 24.93 6.70
C ALA A 30 14.18 25.20 5.22
N LEU A 31 13.70 24.19 4.48
CA LEU A 31 13.22 24.38 3.12
C LEU A 31 11.86 25.10 3.08
N GLY A 32 11.03 24.96 4.13
CA GLY A 32 9.69 25.53 4.16
C GLY A 32 8.87 25.15 2.92
N ASP A 33 8.29 26.08 2.22
CA ASP A 33 7.46 25.87 1.02
C ASP A 33 8.21 25.27 -0.18
N ARG A 34 9.53 25.12 -0.09
CA ARG A 34 10.33 24.43 -1.12
C ARG A 34 10.33 22.93 -0.95
N LEU A 35 9.90 22.40 0.20
CA LEU A 35 9.65 20.97 0.40
C LEU A 35 8.20 20.67 0.04
N VAL A 36 7.99 19.90 -1.00
CA VAL A 36 6.65 19.62 -1.56
C VAL A 36 6.41 18.12 -1.56
N GLY A 37 5.27 17.71 -0.97
CA GLY A 37 4.82 16.32 -1.03
C GLY A 37 3.93 16.08 -2.24
N ILE A 38 4.31 15.16 -3.12
CA ILE A 38 3.52 14.76 -4.29
C ILE A 38 3.28 13.27 -4.24
N ARG A 39 2.02 12.83 -4.29
CA ARG A 39 1.68 11.40 -4.37
C ARG A 39 2.02 10.84 -5.75
N ASN A 40 2.52 9.60 -5.76
CA ASN A 40 2.62 8.86 -7.01
C ASN A 40 1.25 8.64 -7.62
N GLY A 41 1.18 8.69 -8.93
CA GLY A 41 0.00 8.30 -9.68
C GLY A 41 -0.12 6.78 -9.80
N ILE A 42 -1.29 6.33 -10.22
CA ILE A 42 -1.57 4.95 -10.61
C ILE A 42 -1.93 4.96 -12.09
N ASP A 43 -1.35 4.04 -12.85
CA ASP A 43 -1.78 3.82 -14.23
C ASP A 43 -3.12 3.07 -14.23
N VAL A 44 -4.19 3.81 -14.41
CA VAL A 44 -5.56 3.28 -14.38
C VAL A 44 -5.91 2.47 -15.64
N SER A 45 -5.06 2.45 -16.65
CA SER A 45 -5.23 1.57 -17.81
C SER A 45 -4.74 0.15 -17.51
N VAL A 46 -3.75 0.03 -16.61
CA VAL A 46 -3.19 -1.24 -16.16
C VAL A 46 -3.91 -1.73 -14.90
N TRP A 47 -4.07 -0.85 -13.90
CA TRP A 47 -4.68 -1.16 -12.61
C TRP A 47 -6.19 -0.86 -12.63
N ASN A 48 -6.92 -1.60 -13.47
CA ASN A 48 -8.35 -1.43 -13.66
C ASN A 48 -9.07 -2.77 -13.54
N PRO A 49 -9.78 -3.04 -12.44
CA PRO A 49 -10.46 -4.31 -12.24
C PRO A 49 -11.59 -4.56 -13.24
N GLY A 50 -12.05 -3.54 -13.96
CA GLY A 50 -13.04 -3.72 -15.03
C GLY A 50 -12.46 -4.32 -16.30
N THR A 51 -11.15 -4.30 -16.47
CA THR A 51 -10.44 -4.77 -17.68
C THR A 51 -9.24 -5.64 -17.40
N ASP A 52 -8.97 -5.97 -16.14
CA ASP A 52 -7.84 -6.79 -15.71
C ASP A 52 -8.06 -8.25 -16.11
N PRO A 53 -7.20 -8.83 -16.98
CA PRO A 53 -7.31 -10.21 -17.41
C PRO A 53 -6.87 -11.24 -16.36
N HIS A 54 -6.27 -10.79 -15.25
CA HIS A 54 -5.68 -11.65 -14.22
C HIS A 54 -6.63 -11.94 -13.05
N ILE A 55 -7.78 -11.27 -12.99
CA ILE A 55 -8.79 -11.54 -11.96
C ILE A 55 -9.88 -12.46 -12.50
N ALA A 56 -10.52 -13.22 -11.60
CA ALA A 56 -11.50 -14.23 -11.97
C ALA A 56 -12.77 -13.64 -12.60
N GLU A 57 -13.18 -12.47 -12.16
CA GLU A 57 -14.36 -11.75 -12.67
C GLU A 57 -14.08 -10.25 -12.65
N PRO A 58 -14.23 -9.55 -13.76
CA PRO A 58 -14.15 -8.09 -13.80
C PRO A 58 -15.23 -7.44 -12.91
N PHE A 59 -14.84 -6.37 -12.21
CA PHE A 59 -15.77 -5.61 -11.37
C PHE A 59 -15.49 -4.11 -11.43
N SER A 60 -16.47 -3.33 -11.00
CA SER A 60 -16.37 -1.88 -10.91
C SER A 60 -17.05 -1.36 -9.64
N THR A 61 -17.11 -0.05 -9.48
CA THR A 61 -17.88 0.59 -8.40
C THR A 61 -19.38 0.37 -8.55
N GLU A 62 -19.86 0.14 -9.77
CA GLU A 62 -21.26 -0.14 -10.09
C GLU A 62 -21.62 -1.63 -9.88
N THR A 63 -20.63 -2.53 -9.91
CA THR A 63 -20.80 -3.97 -9.78
C THR A 63 -19.89 -4.57 -8.70
N PRO A 64 -19.92 -4.05 -7.47
CA PRO A 64 -19.00 -4.47 -6.42
C PRO A 64 -19.22 -5.93 -5.96
N GLU A 65 -20.41 -6.49 -6.18
CA GLU A 65 -20.74 -7.87 -5.86
C GLU A 65 -19.97 -8.90 -6.69
N ALA A 66 -19.52 -8.55 -7.89
CA ALA A 66 -18.68 -9.42 -8.74
C ALA A 66 -17.34 -9.78 -8.07
N ARG A 67 -16.87 -8.98 -7.11
CA ARG A 67 -15.70 -9.31 -6.28
C ARG A 67 -15.82 -10.63 -5.51
N ARG A 68 -17.06 -11.14 -5.30
CA ARG A 68 -17.27 -12.44 -4.65
C ARG A 68 -16.65 -13.58 -5.46
N ALA A 69 -16.74 -13.52 -6.78
CA ALA A 69 -16.11 -14.52 -7.65
C ALA A 69 -14.58 -14.47 -7.53
N CYS A 70 -13.98 -13.28 -7.44
CA CYS A 70 -12.54 -13.12 -7.21
C CYS A 70 -12.13 -13.68 -5.84
N ARG A 71 -12.97 -13.46 -4.80
CA ARG A 71 -12.72 -14.05 -3.47
C ARG A 71 -12.77 -15.58 -3.53
N ALA A 72 -13.81 -16.16 -4.14
CA ALA A 72 -13.95 -17.60 -4.26
C ALA A 72 -12.78 -18.23 -5.01
N ALA A 73 -12.33 -17.62 -6.09
CA ALA A 73 -11.16 -18.05 -6.84
C ALA A 73 -9.89 -18.02 -5.98
N LEU A 74 -9.65 -16.92 -5.26
CA LEU A 74 -8.51 -16.79 -4.35
C LEU A 74 -8.55 -17.83 -3.22
N SER A 75 -9.72 -18.05 -2.60
CA SER A 75 -9.89 -19.05 -1.55
C SER A 75 -9.61 -20.46 -2.07
N SER A 76 -10.07 -20.76 -3.29
CA SER A 76 -9.81 -22.05 -3.94
C SER A 76 -8.32 -22.26 -4.24
N GLU A 77 -7.65 -21.25 -4.76
CA GLU A 77 -6.22 -21.29 -5.05
C GLU A 77 -5.36 -21.45 -3.78
N ALA A 78 -5.75 -20.75 -2.71
CA ALA A 78 -5.06 -20.80 -1.42
C ALA A 78 -5.44 -22.05 -0.58
N GLY A 79 -6.43 -22.83 -0.99
CA GLY A 79 -6.92 -23.97 -0.21
C GLY A 79 -7.69 -23.58 1.06
N TRP A 80 -8.23 -22.36 1.12
CA TRP A 80 -8.97 -21.86 2.27
C TRP A 80 -10.45 -22.26 2.17
N PRO A 81 -11.15 -22.42 3.33
CA PRO A 81 -12.58 -22.64 3.32
C PRO A 81 -13.30 -21.42 2.74
N ASP A 82 -14.35 -21.67 1.95
CA ASP A 82 -15.25 -20.61 1.46
C ASP A 82 -16.25 -20.24 2.57
N ASP A 83 -15.73 -19.54 3.56
CA ASP A 83 -16.50 -18.95 4.65
C ASP A 83 -16.51 -17.42 4.50
N ASN A 84 -17.36 -16.76 5.27
CA ASN A 84 -17.46 -15.29 5.25
C ASN A 84 -16.44 -14.60 6.16
N VAL A 85 -15.37 -15.27 6.55
CA VAL A 85 -14.30 -14.66 7.36
C VAL A 85 -13.55 -13.62 6.54
N PRO A 86 -13.29 -12.41 7.05
CA PRO A 86 -12.53 -11.41 6.34
C PRO A 86 -11.12 -11.92 5.99
N VAL A 87 -10.71 -11.71 4.75
CA VAL A 87 -9.34 -11.99 4.30
C VAL A 87 -8.52 -10.71 4.39
N LEU A 88 -7.40 -10.78 5.12
CA LEU A 88 -6.40 -9.73 5.18
C LEU A 88 -5.19 -10.17 4.36
N ALA A 89 -4.75 -9.33 3.46
CA ALA A 89 -3.56 -9.57 2.66
C ALA A 89 -2.55 -8.43 2.82
N MET A 90 -1.28 -8.78 2.90
CA MET A 90 -0.18 -7.83 2.88
C MET A 90 0.76 -8.17 1.73
N VAL A 91 0.95 -7.24 0.81
CA VAL A 91 1.94 -7.32 -0.25
C VAL A 91 2.99 -6.25 0.02
N SER A 92 4.15 -6.64 0.50
CA SER A 92 5.21 -5.70 0.83
C SER A 92 6.59 -6.25 0.43
N ARG A 93 7.57 -5.35 0.35
CA ARG A 93 8.97 -5.79 0.26
C ARG A 93 9.43 -6.16 1.66
N PRO A 94 10.13 -7.30 1.85
CA PRO A 94 10.79 -7.56 3.11
C PRO A 94 11.76 -6.41 3.37
N SER A 95 11.51 -5.61 4.40
CA SER A 95 12.52 -4.69 4.91
C SER A 95 13.22 -5.38 6.07
N PHE A 96 14.53 -5.24 6.14
CA PHE A 96 15.33 -5.69 7.28
C PHE A 96 15.13 -4.82 8.54
N ASP A 97 14.13 -3.95 8.55
CA ASP A 97 13.76 -3.20 9.73
C ASP A 97 13.00 -4.15 10.65
N PRO A 98 13.53 -4.50 11.84
CA PRO A 98 12.85 -5.35 12.78
C PRO A 98 11.67 -4.57 13.38
N ASN A 99 10.58 -4.47 12.60
CA ASN A 99 9.34 -3.92 13.10
C ASN A 99 8.71 -4.96 14.03
N PRO A 100 8.60 -4.71 15.35
CA PRO A 100 8.09 -5.67 16.30
C PRO A 100 6.62 -6.08 16.08
N PHE A 101 5.93 -5.44 15.13
CA PHE A 101 4.57 -5.81 14.74
C PHE A 101 4.48 -7.00 13.78
N VAL A 102 5.60 -7.52 13.26
CA VAL A 102 5.60 -8.66 12.33
C VAL A 102 5.94 -9.99 13.02
N GLU A 103 6.46 -9.97 14.24
CA GLU A 103 6.82 -11.20 14.98
C GLU A 103 5.61 -12.01 15.51
N GLY A 104 4.38 -11.56 15.25
CA GLY A 104 3.17 -12.22 15.78
C GLY A 104 2.26 -12.89 14.74
N ILE A 105 2.58 -12.82 13.45
CA ILE A 105 1.72 -13.38 12.40
C ILE A 105 2.50 -14.45 11.63
N GLY A 106 2.45 -15.67 12.14
CA GLY A 106 2.80 -16.82 11.36
C GLY A 106 3.96 -17.62 11.88
N SER A 107 3.60 -18.65 12.51
CA SER A 107 4.02 -20.05 12.34
C SER A 107 3.45 -20.86 13.50
N GLU A 108 2.24 -21.29 13.37
CA GLU A 108 1.86 -22.54 14.01
C GLU A 108 1.83 -23.58 12.87
N GLU A 109 2.74 -24.52 13.00
CA GLU A 109 2.86 -25.75 12.22
C GLU A 109 1.61 -26.62 12.36
#